data_e7c042294603da4d64574eefd9891c12
#
_entry.id   e7c042294603da4d64574eefd9891c12
#
_cell.length_a   1.000
_cell.length_b   1.000
_cell.length_c   1.000
_cell.angle_alpha   90.00
_cell.angle_beta   90.00
_cell.angle_gamma   90.00
#
_symmetry.space_group_name_H-M   'P 1'
#
loop_
_entity.id
_entity.type
_entity.pdbx_description
1 polymer ?
#
loop_
_entity_poly.entity_id
_entity_poly.type
_entity_poly.pdbx_seq_one_letter_code
_entity_poly.pdbx_strand_id
1 'polypeptide(L)'
;VQVIGSCAFYNCRSLRLLTVGSGGLTVGSDVFLNCFALETLRVQAAPEQPTGLFALVNNITEAVQAQFWPADAPAPLAALWYPAYWEDIEETPAHILLHTFSGQGYHYRQCFLDNKFLPAEYDAIFPQGHDADDAAIMAMLCFGRLRYPWQLTEAAAGHYRAFLAANTDRVFARLLKAQDTDSIRALLALDVLDKAAFASAAALAAKAENAAAAALLAD
;
A
#
# COMPACT_ATOMS: atom_id res chain seq x y z
N VAL A 1 16.95 6.00 -15.57
CA VAL A 1 17.62 6.48 -14.33
C VAL A 1 18.08 5.28 -13.56
N GLN A 2 19.36 5.26 -13.14
CA GLN A 2 19.95 4.17 -12.36
C GLN A 2 20.32 4.63 -10.94
N VAL A 3 20.34 5.94 -10.70
CA VAL A 3 20.70 6.53 -9.42
C VAL A 3 19.75 7.67 -9.08
N ILE A 4 19.20 7.64 -7.88
CA ILE A 4 18.54 8.76 -7.22
C ILE A 4 19.43 9.19 -6.07
N GLY A 5 19.98 10.39 -6.15
CA GLY A 5 20.90 10.92 -5.13
C GLY A 5 20.21 11.21 -3.80
N SER A 6 20.99 11.41 -2.75
CA SER A 6 20.47 11.83 -1.43
C SER A 6 19.70 13.15 -1.57
N CYS A 7 18.60 13.28 -0.84
CA CYS A 7 17.69 14.44 -0.83
C CYS A 7 17.13 14.82 -2.22
N ALA A 8 17.09 13.91 -3.20
CA ALA A 8 16.71 14.24 -4.59
C ALA A 8 15.31 14.83 -4.72
N PHE A 9 14.36 14.45 -3.87
CA PHE A 9 13.00 14.98 -3.81
C PHE A 9 12.72 15.74 -2.51
N TYR A 10 13.75 16.19 -1.81
CA TYR A 10 13.60 16.94 -0.57
C TYR A 10 12.60 18.11 -0.73
N ASN A 11 11.62 18.22 0.18
CA ASN A 11 10.56 19.23 0.16
C ASN A 11 9.65 19.22 -1.08
N CYS A 12 9.58 18.13 -1.85
CA CYS A 12 8.63 18.00 -2.94
C CYS A 12 7.21 17.72 -2.39
N ARG A 13 6.64 18.70 -1.70
CA ARG A 13 5.39 18.57 -0.92
C ARG A 13 4.14 18.24 -1.76
N SER A 14 4.20 18.42 -3.07
CA SER A 14 3.09 18.11 -3.99
C SER A 14 3.34 16.84 -4.80
N LEU A 15 4.46 16.13 -4.58
CA LEU A 15 4.77 14.87 -5.24
C LEU A 15 3.81 13.80 -4.75
N ARG A 16 2.95 13.26 -5.62
CA ARG A 16 1.98 12.22 -5.28
C ARG A 16 2.36 10.85 -5.81
N LEU A 17 3.00 10.82 -6.96
CA LEU A 17 3.37 9.59 -7.66
C LEU A 17 4.81 9.70 -8.15
N LEU A 18 5.59 8.66 -7.89
CA LEU A 18 6.89 8.45 -8.54
C LEU A 18 6.82 7.17 -9.38
N THR A 19 7.19 7.27 -10.65
CA THR A 19 7.34 6.11 -11.52
C THR A 19 8.81 5.87 -11.81
N VAL A 20 9.28 4.65 -11.58
CA VAL A 20 10.63 4.20 -11.89
C VAL A 20 10.61 3.05 -12.89
N GLY A 21 11.64 2.96 -13.72
CA GLY A 21 11.79 1.86 -14.69
C GLY A 21 12.14 0.53 -14.03
N SER A 22 12.24 -0.52 -14.86
CA SER A 22 12.75 -1.83 -14.47
C SER A 22 14.27 -1.78 -14.27
N GLY A 23 14.77 -2.58 -13.35
CA GLY A 23 16.20 -2.74 -13.09
C GLY A 23 16.65 -2.19 -11.75
N GLY A 24 17.89 -2.48 -11.40
CA GLY A 24 18.49 -2.03 -10.15
C GLY A 24 18.59 -0.51 -10.08
N LEU A 25 18.16 0.05 -8.98
CA LEU A 25 18.20 1.47 -8.68
C LEU A 25 18.99 1.68 -7.40
N THR A 26 20.02 2.53 -7.47
CA THR A 26 20.70 3.02 -6.28
C THR A 26 19.96 4.24 -5.76
N VAL A 27 19.57 4.22 -4.49
CA VAL A 27 18.81 5.29 -3.84
C VAL A 27 19.64 5.81 -2.66
N GLY A 28 19.85 7.12 -2.62
CA GLY A 28 20.54 7.78 -1.50
C GLY A 28 19.67 7.87 -0.24
N SER A 29 20.17 8.60 0.77
CA SER A 29 19.42 8.86 2.00
C SER A 29 18.47 10.06 1.85
N ASP A 30 17.42 10.10 2.68
CA ASP A 30 16.51 11.24 2.83
C ASP A 30 15.86 11.72 1.54
N VAL A 31 15.70 10.79 0.58
CA VAL A 31 15.24 11.10 -0.77
C VAL A 31 13.87 11.76 -0.77
N PHE A 32 12.97 11.33 0.11
CA PHE A 32 11.59 11.82 0.19
C PHE A 32 11.30 12.64 1.44
N LEU A 33 12.33 13.17 2.10
CA LEU A 33 12.12 13.97 3.31
C LEU A 33 11.21 15.17 3.02
N ASN A 34 10.11 15.30 3.79
CA ASN A 34 9.04 16.28 3.64
C ASN A 34 8.19 16.11 2.35
N CYS A 35 8.12 14.92 1.76
CA CYS A 35 7.22 14.60 0.65
C CYS A 35 5.86 14.09 1.16
N PHE A 36 5.16 14.85 1.99
CA PHE A 36 3.93 14.42 2.71
C PHE A 36 2.74 14.05 1.81
N ALA A 37 2.79 14.38 0.53
CA ALA A 37 1.74 14.03 -0.43
C ALA A 37 2.05 12.74 -1.21
N LEU A 38 3.21 12.09 -0.97
CA LEU A 38 3.61 10.90 -1.73
C LEU A 38 2.74 9.70 -1.33
N GLU A 39 1.88 9.31 -2.24
CA GLU A 39 0.91 8.22 -2.04
C GLU A 39 1.28 6.95 -2.79
N THR A 40 1.98 7.06 -3.93
CA THR A 40 2.20 5.92 -4.82
C THR A 40 3.62 5.89 -5.40
N LEU A 41 4.23 4.72 -5.30
CA LEU A 41 5.42 4.34 -6.06
C LEU A 41 5.00 3.36 -7.15
N ARG A 42 5.34 3.63 -8.39
CA ARG A 42 5.09 2.71 -9.50
C ARG A 42 6.41 2.20 -10.06
N VAL A 43 6.55 0.88 -10.13
CA VAL A 43 7.72 0.21 -10.70
C VAL A 43 7.32 -0.46 -12.00
N GLN A 44 7.98 -0.10 -13.10
CA GLN A 44 7.71 -0.66 -14.43
C GLN A 44 8.40 -2.02 -14.60
N ALA A 45 8.08 -2.96 -13.72
CA ALA A 45 8.65 -4.30 -13.69
C ALA A 45 7.61 -5.31 -13.18
N ALA A 46 7.85 -6.58 -13.43
CA ALA A 46 7.14 -7.66 -12.75
C ALA A 46 7.70 -7.87 -11.33
N PRO A 47 6.88 -8.34 -10.36
CA PRO A 47 7.27 -8.43 -8.95
C PRO A 47 8.46 -9.38 -8.68
N GLU A 48 8.68 -10.40 -9.52
CA GLU A 48 9.80 -11.35 -9.43
C GLU A 48 11.14 -10.77 -9.89
N GLN A 49 11.14 -9.61 -10.53
CA GLN A 49 12.35 -8.97 -11.03
C GLN A 49 13.03 -8.15 -9.93
N PRO A 50 14.38 -8.11 -9.90
CA PRO A 50 15.08 -7.18 -9.03
C PRO A 50 14.75 -5.74 -9.40
N THR A 51 14.38 -4.93 -8.43
CA THR A 51 14.02 -3.52 -8.64
C THR A 51 14.62 -2.64 -7.55
N GLY A 52 14.52 -1.32 -7.69
CA GLY A 52 14.88 -0.38 -6.64
C GLY A 52 13.82 -0.18 -5.56
N LEU A 53 12.72 -0.95 -5.58
CA LEU A 53 11.59 -0.72 -4.67
C LEU A 53 11.97 -0.86 -3.20
N PHE A 54 12.81 -1.84 -2.84
CA PHE A 54 13.31 -1.99 -1.47
C PHE A 54 13.94 -0.68 -0.95
N ALA A 55 14.86 -0.10 -1.71
CA ALA A 55 15.53 1.13 -1.31
C ALA A 55 14.57 2.32 -1.28
N LEU A 56 13.58 2.38 -2.19
CA LEU A 56 12.58 3.45 -2.21
C LEU A 56 11.65 3.40 -1.00
N VAL A 57 11.06 2.23 -0.68
CA VAL A 57 10.12 2.13 0.45
C VAL A 57 10.80 2.34 1.80
N ASN A 58 12.08 1.96 1.93
CA ASN A 58 12.85 2.20 3.15
C ASN A 58 13.30 3.67 3.34
N ASN A 59 13.08 4.53 2.34
CA ASN A 59 13.24 5.99 2.46
C ASN A 59 11.93 6.71 2.85
N ILE A 60 10.84 5.96 3.15
CA ILE A 60 9.52 6.50 3.46
C ILE A 60 9.02 5.86 4.74
N THR A 61 8.73 6.65 5.76
CA THR A 61 8.14 6.19 7.03
C THR A 61 6.61 6.25 7.02
N GLU A 62 6.03 7.14 6.22
CA GLU A 62 4.60 7.28 6.03
C GLU A 62 4.01 6.11 5.25
N ALA A 63 2.68 5.99 5.30
CA ALA A 63 1.98 4.98 4.51
C ALA A 63 2.08 5.27 3.02
N VAL A 64 2.48 4.28 2.23
CA VAL A 64 2.66 4.40 0.78
C VAL A 64 2.21 3.15 0.06
N GLN A 65 1.61 3.30 -1.12
CA GLN A 65 1.30 2.20 -2.03
C GLN A 65 2.46 1.99 -3.01
N ALA A 66 2.84 0.73 -3.26
CA ALA A 66 3.69 0.37 -4.38
C ALA A 66 2.91 -0.47 -5.40
N GLN A 67 3.11 -0.18 -6.68
CA GLN A 67 2.50 -0.90 -7.79
C GLN A 67 3.58 -1.49 -8.69
N PHE A 68 3.55 -2.80 -8.90
CA PHE A 68 4.30 -3.45 -9.97
C PHE A 68 3.47 -3.39 -11.24
N TRP A 69 3.86 -2.52 -12.15
CA TRP A 69 3.12 -2.27 -13.38
C TRP A 69 4.06 -2.29 -14.59
N PRO A 70 4.29 -3.45 -15.21
CA PRO A 70 5.07 -3.54 -16.44
C PRO A 70 4.55 -2.58 -17.50
N ALA A 71 5.45 -2.02 -18.32
CA ALA A 71 5.11 -0.94 -19.25
C ALA A 71 3.98 -1.32 -20.24
N ASP A 72 3.94 -2.60 -20.65
CA ASP A 72 2.96 -3.09 -21.64
C ASP A 72 1.73 -3.74 -20.98
N ALA A 73 1.63 -3.74 -19.64
CA ALA A 73 0.49 -4.34 -18.94
C ALA A 73 -0.68 -3.35 -18.85
N PRO A 74 -1.92 -3.81 -19.08
CA PRO A 74 -3.12 -2.97 -18.97
C PRO A 74 -3.46 -2.57 -17.54
N ALA A 75 -2.94 -3.32 -16.55
CA ALA A 75 -3.15 -3.11 -15.13
C ALA A 75 -1.92 -3.54 -14.33
N PRO A 76 -1.80 -3.14 -13.05
CA PRO A 76 -0.75 -3.65 -12.17
C PRO A 76 -0.85 -5.16 -12.00
N LEU A 77 0.29 -5.84 -11.92
CA LEU A 77 0.36 -7.26 -11.52
C LEU A 77 0.22 -7.42 -10.01
N ALA A 78 0.74 -6.46 -9.24
CA ALA A 78 0.58 -6.42 -7.79
C ALA A 78 0.46 -4.98 -7.31
N ALA A 79 -0.35 -4.76 -6.28
CA ALA A 79 -0.44 -3.49 -5.56
C ALA A 79 -0.33 -3.77 -4.06
N LEU A 80 0.68 -3.18 -3.44
CA LEU A 80 1.09 -3.41 -2.07
C LEU A 80 0.97 -2.11 -1.29
N TRP A 81 0.41 -2.16 -0.09
CA TRP A 81 0.44 -1.05 0.83
C TRP A 81 1.49 -1.30 1.92
N TYR A 82 2.31 -0.30 2.16
CA TYR A 82 3.26 -0.25 3.27
C TYR A 82 2.69 0.69 4.31
N PRO A 83 2.21 0.19 5.46
CA PRO A 83 1.74 1.04 6.56
C PRO A 83 2.82 1.99 7.04
N ALA A 84 2.44 3.06 7.73
CA ALA A 84 3.39 3.93 8.40
C ALA A 84 4.07 3.19 9.56
N TYR A 85 5.26 3.65 9.94
CA TYR A 85 5.94 3.21 11.15
C TYR A 85 6.75 4.36 11.73
N TRP A 86 7.09 4.25 13.00
CA TRP A 86 7.97 5.19 13.68
C TRP A 86 9.14 4.42 14.26
N GLU A 87 10.30 5.03 14.21
CA GLU A 87 11.52 4.55 14.83
C GLU A 87 11.88 5.50 15.96
N ASP A 88 11.96 4.95 17.18
CA ASP A 88 12.49 5.64 18.36
C ASP A 88 13.89 5.14 18.62
N ILE A 89 14.83 6.07 18.79
CA ILE A 89 16.23 5.78 19.10
C ILE A 89 16.51 6.32 20.48
N GLU A 90 16.80 5.42 21.41
CA GLU A 90 17.17 5.76 22.79
C GLU A 90 18.65 5.42 23.02
N GLU A 91 19.43 6.37 23.51
CA GLU A 91 20.77 6.12 23.98
C GLU A 91 20.73 5.72 25.45
N THR A 92 21.19 4.50 25.76
CA THR A 92 21.29 4.02 27.13
C THR A 92 22.48 4.66 27.85
N PRO A 93 22.53 4.65 29.21
CA PRO A 93 23.68 5.13 29.98
C PRO A 93 25.01 4.42 29.63
N ALA A 94 24.95 3.24 29.00
CA ALA A 94 26.12 2.52 28.51
C ALA A 94 26.50 2.88 27.05
N HIS A 95 25.94 3.97 26.51
CA HIS A 95 26.14 4.41 25.12
C HIS A 95 25.72 3.36 24.06
N ILE A 96 24.76 2.51 24.40
CA ILE A 96 24.14 1.58 23.45
C ILE A 96 22.91 2.26 22.87
N LEU A 97 22.81 2.33 21.55
CA LEU A 97 21.60 2.80 20.85
C LEU A 97 20.58 1.66 20.79
N LEU A 98 19.42 1.90 21.35
CA LEU A 98 18.27 1.01 21.24
C LEU A 98 17.35 1.57 20.14
N HIS A 99 17.04 0.75 19.16
CA HIS A 99 16.11 1.08 18.10
C HIS A 99 14.79 0.35 18.37
N THR A 100 13.72 1.08 18.54
CA THR A 100 12.37 0.54 18.74
C THR A 100 11.47 1.00 17.60
N PHE A 101 10.78 0.04 16.97
CA PHE A 101 9.84 0.33 15.90
C PHE A 101 8.41 0.21 16.39
N SER A 102 7.58 1.20 16.10
CA SER A 102 6.15 1.21 16.36
C SER A 102 5.37 1.09 15.05
N GLY A 103 4.35 0.21 15.00
CA GLY A 103 3.61 -0.15 13.78
C GLY A 103 4.29 -1.28 12.99
N GLN A 104 3.52 -1.94 12.13
CA GLN A 104 4.01 -3.06 11.32
C GLN A 104 4.73 -2.61 10.04
N GLY A 105 4.65 -1.33 9.70
CA GLY A 105 5.18 -0.79 8.45
C GLY A 105 6.66 -1.09 8.20
N TYR A 106 7.48 -1.14 9.25
CA TYR A 106 8.89 -1.55 9.15
C TYR A 106 9.02 -2.98 8.61
N HIS A 107 8.28 -3.93 9.19
CA HIS A 107 8.36 -5.35 8.80
C HIS A 107 7.93 -5.57 7.35
N TYR A 108 6.85 -4.92 6.90
CA TYR A 108 6.41 -4.98 5.50
C TYR A 108 7.49 -4.52 4.52
N ARG A 109 8.32 -3.52 4.90
CA ARG A 109 9.41 -2.99 4.06
C ARG A 109 10.62 -3.92 3.98
N GLN A 110 10.70 -4.92 4.85
CA GLN A 110 11.79 -5.91 4.84
C GLN A 110 11.50 -7.15 3.96
N CYS A 111 10.31 -7.25 3.35
CA CYS A 111 9.90 -8.41 2.55
C CYS A 111 10.56 -8.44 1.16
N PHE A 112 11.89 -8.41 1.15
CA PHE A 112 12.70 -8.45 -0.07
C PHE A 112 13.95 -9.31 0.14
N LEU A 113 14.37 -10.01 -0.94
CA LEU A 113 15.65 -10.69 -1.02
C LEU A 113 16.29 -10.36 -2.38
N ASP A 114 17.55 -9.91 -2.38
CA ASP A 114 18.26 -9.50 -3.59
C ASP A 114 17.46 -8.49 -4.45
N ASN A 115 16.78 -7.54 -3.80
CA ASN A 115 15.90 -6.56 -4.41
C ASN A 115 14.66 -7.13 -5.12
N LYS A 116 14.31 -8.38 -4.85
CA LYS A 116 13.08 -9.04 -5.32
C LYS A 116 12.05 -9.07 -4.21
N PHE A 117 10.83 -8.77 -4.53
CA PHE A 117 9.72 -8.85 -3.58
C PHE A 117 9.39 -10.29 -3.19
N LEU A 118 9.16 -10.52 -1.89
CA LEU A 118 8.81 -11.82 -1.31
C LEU A 118 7.35 -11.79 -0.83
N PRO A 119 6.38 -12.24 -1.67
CA PRO A 119 4.95 -12.16 -1.31
C PRO A 119 4.58 -13.00 -0.10
N ALA A 120 5.17 -14.17 0.07
CA ALA A 120 4.89 -15.04 1.21
C ALA A 120 5.28 -14.40 2.55
N GLU A 121 6.43 -13.73 2.60
CA GLU A 121 6.90 -12.99 3.78
C GLU A 121 5.97 -11.80 4.08
N TYR A 122 5.59 -11.04 3.05
CA TYR A 122 4.66 -9.93 3.18
C TYR A 122 3.30 -10.37 3.70
N ASP A 123 2.72 -11.42 3.13
CA ASP A 123 1.41 -11.94 3.53
C ASP A 123 1.43 -12.58 4.92
N ALA A 124 2.59 -13.10 5.37
CA ALA A 124 2.75 -13.72 6.70
C ALA A 124 2.75 -12.70 7.85
N ILE A 125 3.00 -11.41 7.59
CA ILE A 125 2.98 -10.37 8.63
C ILE A 125 1.55 -10.10 9.10
N PHE A 126 0.58 -10.09 8.19
CA PHE A 126 -0.79 -9.65 8.44
C PHE A 126 -1.47 -10.37 9.63
N PRO A 127 -1.44 -11.71 9.76
CA PRO A 127 -2.07 -12.40 10.89
C PRO A 127 -1.33 -12.24 12.22
N GLN A 128 -0.08 -11.71 12.22
CA GLN A 128 0.73 -11.56 13.42
C GLN A 128 0.39 -10.29 14.23
N GLY A 129 -0.22 -9.31 13.60
CA GLY A 129 -0.65 -8.08 14.24
C GLY A 129 -0.91 -6.97 13.23
N HIS A 130 -2.03 -6.30 13.40
CA HIS A 130 -2.43 -5.14 12.60
C HIS A 130 -3.18 -4.11 13.47
N ASP A 131 -3.37 -4.40 14.75
CA ASP A 131 -4.19 -3.58 15.67
C ASP A 131 -3.56 -2.23 15.97
N ALA A 132 -2.24 -2.11 15.85
CA ALA A 132 -1.50 -0.87 16.07
C ALA A 132 -1.45 0.02 14.83
N ASP A 133 -1.88 -0.48 13.67
CA ASP A 133 -1.81 0.23 12.40
C ASP A 133 -3.13 0.95 12.07
N ASP A 134 -3.08 1.92 11.15
CA ASP A 134 -4.27 2.57 10.62
C ASP A 134 -5.16 1.56 9.89
N ALA A 135 -6.34 1.28 10.45
CA ALA A 135 -7.28 0.31 9.90
C ALA A 135 -7.74 0.63 8.47
N ALA A 136 -7.72 1.92 8.05
CA ALA A 136 -8.05 2.27 6.68
C ALA A 136 -6.90 1.88 5.73
N ILE A 137 -5.65 2.03 6.14
CA ILE A 137 -4.48 1.60 5.37
C ILE A 137 -4.43 0.06 5.31
N MET A 138 -4.71 -0.62 6.43
CA MET A 138 -4.76 -2.07 6.47
C MET A 138 -5.88 -2.64 5.58
N ALA A 139 -7.05 -1.99 5.54
CA ALA A 139 -8.12 -2.38 4.62
C ALA A 139 -7.74 -2.15 3.14
N MET A 140 -7.02 -1.07 2.83
CA MET A 140 -6.47 -0.83 1.49
C MET A 140 -5.39 -1.86 1.11
N LEU A 141 -4.57 -2.33 2.09
CA LEU A 141 -3.62 -3.42 1.89
C LEU A 141 -4.37 -4.70 1.49
N CYS A 142 -5.39 -5.09 2.26
CA CYS A 142 -6.22 -6.26 1.96
C CYS A 142 -6.86 -6.14 0.57
N PHE A 143 -7.45 -4.99 0.27
CA PHE A 143 -8.07 -4.72 -1.02
C PHE A 143 -7.07 -4.84 -2.18
N GLY A 144 -5.89 -4.23 -2.05
CA GLY A 144 -4.83 -4.29 -3.07
C GLY A 144 -4.36 -5.72 -3.35
N ARG A 145 -4.13 -6.51 -2.29
CA ARG A 145 -3.71 -7.92 -2.41
C ARG A 145 -4.80 -8.80 -3.01
N LEU A 146 -6.05 -8.59 -2.67
CA LEU A 146 -7.18 -9.35 -3.24
C LEU A 146 -7.49 -8.95 -4.69
N ARG A 147 -7.36 -7.66 -5.03
CA ARG A 147 -7.58 -7.18 -6.39
C ARG A 147 -6.49 -7.64 -7.37
N TYR A 148 -5.24 -7.72 -6.91
CA TYR A 148 -4.07 -8.10 -7.70
C TYR A 148 -3.34 -9.26 -7.01
N PRO A 149 -3.89 -10.49 -7.10
CA PRO A 149 -3.50 -11.62 -6.25
C PRO A 149 -2.24 -12.33 -6.73
N TRP A 150 -1.22 -11.59 -7.15
CA TRP A 150 0.03 -12.19 -7.60
C TRP A 150 0.65 -13.04 -6.50
N GLN A 151 0.79 -14.35 -6.74
CA GLN A 151 1.26 -15.37 -5.80
C GLN A 151 0.57 -15.33 -4.41
N LEU A 152 -0.68 -14.87 -4.36
CA LEU A 152 -1.48 -14.87 -3.14
C LEU A 152 -2.01 -16.28 -2.86
N THR A 153 -1.71 -16.81 -1.66
CA THR A 153 -2.24 -18.10 -1.22
C THR A 153 -3.70 -17.97 -0.76
N GLU A 154 -4.47 -19.06 -0.82
CA GLU A 154 -5.87 -19.03 -0.35
C GLU A 154 -5.96 -18.76 1.17
N ALA A 155 -5.00 -19.26 1.96
CA ALA A 155 -4.95 -18.98 3.39
C ALA A 155 -4.78 -17.47 3.68
N ALA A 156 -3.83 -16.80 3.02
CA ALA A 156 -3.64 -15.36 3.15
C ALA A 156 -4.86 -14.58 2.63
N ALA A 157 -5.42 -15.01 1.49
CA ALA A 157 -6.63 -14.41 0.94
C ALA A 157 -7.81 -14.50 1.90
N GLY A 158 -7.94 -15.60 2.65
CA GLY A 158 -8.96 -15.77 3.69
C GLY A 158 -8.85 -14.73 4.79
N HIS A 159 -7.64 -14.47 5.30
CA HIS A 159 -7.39 -13.43 6.30
C HIS A 159 -7.73 -12.03 5.76
N TYR A 160 -7.30 -11.74 4.54
CA TYR A 160 -7.59 -10.45 3.91
C TYR A 160 -9.08 -10.22 3.65
N ARG A 161 -9.82 -11.24 3.17
CA ARG A 161 -11.28 -11.15 2.98
C ARG A 161 -12.00 -10.88 4.30
N ALA A 162 -11.64 -11.59 5.37
CA ALA A 162 -12.26 -11.41 6.68
C ALA A 162 -12.07 -9.98 7.22
N PHE A 163 -10.86 -9.45 7.15
CA PHE A 163 -10.59 -8.09 7.60
C PHE A 163 -11.24 -7.04 6.71
N LEU A 164 -11.18 -7.22 5.39
CA LEU A 164 -11.78 -6.31 4.43
C LEU A 164 -13.31 -6.25 4.60
N ALA A 165 -13.98 -7.39 4.81
CA ALA A 165 -15.42 -7.44 5.05
C ALA A 165 -15.85 -6.59 6.25
N ALA A 166 -15.04 -6.56 7.32
CA ALA A 166 -15.29 -5.76 8.50
C ALA A 166 -14.94 -4.26 8.35
N ASN A 167 -14.23 -3.87 7.27
CA ASN A 167 -13.70 -2.51 7.06
C ASN A 167 -13.97 -1.96 5.65
N THR A 168 -14.97 -2.46 4.95
CA THR A 168 -15.31 -2.04 3.59
C THR A 168 -15.68 -0.57 3.50
N ASP A 169 -16.32 -0.01 4.52
CA ASP A 169 -16.69 1.40 4.63
C ASP A 169 -15.47 2.32 4.53
N ARG A 170 -14.34 1.93 5.12
CA ARG A 170 -13.08 2.70 5.09
C ARG A 170 -12.47 2.74 3.70
N VAL A 171 -12.44 1.58 3.02
CA VAL A 171 -11.98 1.50 1.63
C VAL A 171 -12.89 2.30 0.73
N PHE A 172 -14.20 2.11 0.87
CA PHE A 172 -15.20 2.79 0.06
C PHE A 172 -15.11 4.31 0.20
N ALA A 173 -15.01 4.83 1.43
CA ALA A 173 -14.84 6.25 1.69
C ALA A 173 -13.57 6.83 1.03
N ARG A 174 -12.45 6.09 1.08
CA ARG A 174 -11.21 6.49 0.44
C ARG A 174 -11.33 6.52 -1.08
N LEU A 175 -11.93 5.50 -1.67
CA LEU A 175 -12.14 5.41 -3.13
C LEU A 175 -13.11 6.49 -3.63
N LEU A 176 -14.18 6.80 -2.88
CA LEU A 176 -15.08 7.92 -3.18
C LEU A 176 -14.35 9.25 -3.18
N LYS A 177 -13.52 9.51 -2.16
CA LYS A 177 -12.70 10.73 -2.08
C LYS A 177 -11.73 10.85 -3.25
N ALA A 178 -11.15 9.73 -3.70
CA ALA A 178 -10.27 9.66 -4.85
C ALA A 178 -11.01 9.68 -6.20
N GLN A 179 -12.35 9.58 -6.20
CA GLN A 179 -13.20 9.42 -7.39
C GLN A 179 -12.79 8.22 -8.26
N ASP A 180 -12.26 7.17 -7.65
CA ASP A 180 -11.76 5.98 -8.33
C ASP A 180 -12.88 4.95 -8.55
N THR A 181 -13.68 5.18 -9.57
CA THR A 181 -14.82 4.33 -9.95
C THR A 181 -14.40 2.91 -10.34
N ASP A 182 -13.21 2.74 -10.93
CA ASP A 182 -12.73 1.40 -11.32
C ASP A 182 -12.36 0.56 -10.10
N SER A 183 -11.76 1.18 -9.08
CA SER A 183 -11.49 0.50 -7.81
C SER A 183 -12.78 0.21 -7.04
N ILE A 184 -13.79 1.07 -7.10
CA ILE A 184 -15.11 0.79 -6.52
C ILE A 184 -15.75 -0.44 -7.19
N ARG A 185 -15.75 -0.49 -8.52
CA ARG A 185 -16.24 -1.68 -9.25
C ARG A 185 -15.49 -2.95 -8.87
N ALA A 186 -14.17 -2.86 -8.75
CA ALA A 186 -13.35 -3.99 -8.33
C ALA A 186 -13.65 -4.44 -6.89
N LEU A 187 -13.89 -3.51 -5.96
CA LEU A 187 -14.29 -3.83 -4.58
C LEU A 187 -15.62 -4.57 -4.53
N LEU A 188 -16.62 -4.11 -5.30
CA LEU A 188 -17.92 -4.78 -5.42
C LEU A 188 -17.78 -6.19 -5.98
N ALA A 189 -16.88 -6.40 -6.95
CA ALA A 189 -16.64 -7.71 -7.56
C ALA A 189 -15.93 -8.73 -6.64
N LEU A 190 -15.37 -8.31 -5.51
CA LEU A 190 -14.73 -9.23 -4.54
C LEU A 190 -15.74 -10.01 -3.68
N ASP A 191 -17.03 -9.65 -3.75
CA ASP A 191 -18.12 -10.29 -2.98
C ASP A 191 -17.84 -10.36 -1.46
N VAL A 192 -17.28 -9.28 -0.93
CA VAL A 192 -16.96 -9.14 0.52
C VAL A 192 -17.97 -8.26 1.26
N LEU A 193 -18.92 -7.65 0.55
CA LEU A 193 -19.93 -6.79 1.14
C LEU A 193 -21.18 -7.60 1.49
N ASP A 194 -21.55 -7.61 2.76
CA ASP A 194 -22.87 -8.05 3.17
C ASP A 194 -23.92 -6.95 2.90
N LYS A 195 -25.19 -7.25 3.19
CA LYS A 195 -26.30 -6.31 2.96
C LYS A 195 -26.15 -4.99 3.73
N ALA A 196 -25.57 -5.04 4.94
CA ALA A 196 -25.37 -3.85 5.77
C ALA A 196 -24.25 -2.98 5.21
N ALA A 197 -23.12 -3.59 4.84
CA ALA A 197 -21.99 -2.92 4.19
C ALA A 197 -22.42 -2.30 2.84
N PHE A 198 -23.23 -3.01 2.06
CA PHE A 198 -23.77 -2.49 0.80
C PHE A 198 -24.66 -1.26 1.02
N ALA A 199 -25.57 -1.30 1.99
CA ALA A 199 -26.42 -0.16 2.34
C ALA A 199 -25.58 1.04 2.85
N SER A 200 -24.51 0.78 3.64
CA SER A 200 -23.58 1.80 4.08
C SER A 200 -22.83 2.43 2.90
N ALA A 201 -22.34 1.62 1.97
CA ALA A 201 -21.68 2.09 0.75
C ALA A 201 -22.60 2.99 -0.09
N ALA A 202 -23.87 2.61 -0.27
CA ALA A 202 -24.85 3.42 -0.98
C ALA A 202 -25.11 4.77 -0.29
N ALA A 203 -25.23 4.78 1.04
CA ALA A 203 -25.36 6.03 1.82
C ALA A 203 -24.12 6.93 1.69
N LEU A 204 -22.93 6.36 1.71
CA LEU A 204 -21.67 7.10 1.51
C LEU A 204 -21.59 7.69 0.11
N ALA A 205 -21.96 6.94 -0.94
CA ALA A 205 -21.96 7.42 -2.31
C ALA A 205 -22.94 8.59 -2.51
N ALA A 206 -24.15 8.49 -1.93
CA ALA A 206 -25.15 9.55 -1.95
C ALA A 206 -24.64 10.81 -1.21
N LYS A 207 -24.06 10.65 -0.04
CA LYS A 207 -23.49 11.76 0.74
C LYS A 207 -22.33 12.46 0.03
N ALA A 208 -21.54 11.70 -0.73
CA ALA A 208 -20.43 12.22 -1.51
C ALA A 208 -20.87 12.82 -2.86
N GLU A 209 -22.17 12.80 -3.19
CA GLU A 209 -22.74 13.24 -4.46
C GLU A 209 -22.06 12.58 -5.68
N ASN A 210 -21.56 11.34 -5.51
CA ASN A 210 -20.86 10.60 -6.54
C ASN A 210 -21.84 9.76 -7.36
N ALA A 211 -22.35 10.35 -8.45
CA ALA A 211 -23.34 9.71 -9.32
C ALA A 211 -22.84 8.38 -9.94
N ALA A 212 -21.56 8.30 -10.27
CA ALA A 212 -20.97 7.10 -10.86
C ALA A 212 -20.94 5.93 -9.85
N ALA A 213 -20.53 6.21 -8.61
CA ALA A 213 -20.55 5.21 -7.54
C ALA A 213 -21.99 4.79 -7.17
N ALA A 214 -22.91 5.77 -7.12
CA ALA A 214 -24.33 5.48 -6.85
C ALA A 214 -24.95 4.58 -7.94
N ALA A 215 -24.63 4.79 -9.20
CA ALA A 215 -25.07 3.93 -10.30
C ALA A 215 -24.56 2.49 -10.16
N LEU A 216 -23.29 2.29 -9.77
CA LEU A 216 -22.71 0.97 -9.54
C LEU A 216 -23.36 0.21 -8.36
N LEU A 217 -23.99 0.91 -7.43
CA LEU A 217 -24.66 0.33 -6.27
C LEU A 217 -26.17 0.16 -6.48
N ALA A 218 -26.70 0.60 -7.61
CA ALA A 218 -28.11 0.45 -7.97
C ALA A 218 -28.38 -0.79 -8.84
N ASP A 219 -27.33 -1.33 -9.48
CA ASP A 219 -27.35 -2.54 -10.31
C ASP A 219 -27.16 -3.80 -9.44
#